data_f75dc40bebb491b4ce57f52c2107a589
#
_entry.id   f75dc40bebb491b4ce57f52c2107a589
#
_cell.length_a   1.000
_cell.length_b   1.000
_cell.length_c   1.000
_cell.angle_alpha   90.00
_cell.angle_beta   90.00
_cell.angle_gamma   90.00
#
_symmetry.space_group_name_H-M   'P 1'
#
loop_
_entity.id
_entity.type
_entity.pdbx_description
1 polymer ?
#
loop_
_entity_poly.entity_id
_entity_poly.type
_entity_poly.pdbx_seq_one_letter_code
_entity_poly.pdbx_strand_id
1 'polypeptide(L)'
;RILNNGYAYESNGSIYFDVRKYMEQHHYGKLSGRNVDDLLENTRELDGQEEKKNAADFAIWKSVAPNHIQRWQSPWGEGIPGWHLECSAMSCKYLGKQFDIHGGGMDLKFPHHECEIAQSVGADGIEPVRYWMHANMLTVNGDKMSKSKGNSFLPRELFEGKHELLEKAYAPMAVRFFMLQAHYRSTLDFTNAALQAAE
;
A
#
# COMPACT_ATOMS: atom_id res chain seq x y z
N ARG A 1 -16.09 -14.88 1.15
CA ARG A 1 -15.85 -15.50 -0.17
C ARG A 1 -14.46 -16.13 -0.22
N ILE A 2 -13.38 -15.44 0.08
CA ILE A 2 -12.00 -15.97 0.07
C ILE A 2 -11.90 -17.25 0.91
N LEU A 3 -12.44 -17.26 2.14
CA LEU A 3 -12.50 -18.44 3.00
C LEU A 3 -13.27 -19.60 2.35
N ASN A 4 -14.45 -19.31 1.80
CA ASN A 4 -15.30 -20.33 1.16
C ASN A 4 -14.65 -20.94 -0.09
N ASN A 5 -13.80 -20.17 -0.77
CA ASN A 5 -13.04 -20.61 -1.93
C ASN A 5 -11.74 -21.35 -1.55
N GLY A 6 -11.45 -21.46 -0.23
CA GLY A 6 -10.29 -22.21 0.28
C GLY A 6 -8.96 -21.48 0.25
N TYR A 7 -8.95 -20.17 -0.02
CA TYR A 7 -7.72 -19.35 -0.05
C TYR A 7 -7.41 -18.62 1.26
N ALA A 8 -8.12 -18.93 2.34
CA ALA A 8 -7.82 -18.39 3.65
C ALA A 8 -8.07 -19.42 4.75
N TYR A 9 -7.51 -19.17 5.92
CA TYR A 9 -7.64 -20.01 7.09
C TYR A 9 -7.71 -19.16 8.37
N GLU A 10 -8.29 -19.73 9.41
CA GLU A 10 -8.34 -19.14 10.74
C GLU A 10 -7.14 -19.59 11.59
N SER A 11 -6.59 -18.68 12.35
CA SER A 11 -5.59 -18.92 13.38
C SER A 11 -5.75 -17.91 14.51
N ASN A 12 -5.98 -18.39 15.72
CA ASN A 12 -6.12 -17.59 16.95
C ASN A 12 -7.10 -16.41 16.83
N GLY A 13 -8.26 -16.61 16.16
CA GLY A 13 -9.27 -15.55 15.93
C GLY A 13 -8.91 -14.55 14.84
N SER A 14 -7.77 -14.72 14.19
CA SER A 14 -7.36 -13.98 13.00
C SER A 14 -7.59 -14.81 11.74
N ILE A 15 -7.81 -14.15 10.61
CA ILE A 15 -7.95 -14.80 9.30
C ILE A 15 -6.79 -14.38 8.42
N TYR A 16 -6.09 -15.36 7.90
CA TYR A 16 -4.95 -15.17 7.02
C TYR A 16 -5.24 -15.68 5.61
N PHE A 17 -4.76 -14.96 4.61
CA PHE A 17 -4.74 -15.40 3.23
C PHE A 17 -3.62 -16.42 3.06
N ASP A 18 -3.93 -17.58 2.49
CA ASP A 18 -2.99 -18.68 2.21
C ASP A 18 -2.37 -18.47 0.84
N VAL A 19 -1.21 -17.81 0.82
CA VAL A 19 -0.50 -17.47 -0.42
C VAL A 19 -0.05 -18.73 -1.18
N ARG A 20 0.42 -19.76 -0.48
CA ARG A 20 0.84 -21.01 -1.13
C ARG A 20 -0.32 -21.73 -1.79
N LYS A 21 -1.47 -21.79 -1.10
CA LYS A 21 -2.67 -22.38 -1.66
C LYS A 21 -3.17 -21.63 -2.90
N TYR A 22 -3.11 -20.30 -2.86
CA TYR A 22 -3.44 -19.46 -4.00
C TYR A 22 -2.50 -19.73 -5.18
N MET A 23 -1.21 -19.90 -4.94
CA MET A 23 -0.21 -20.17 -5.98
C MET A 23 -0.35 -21.52 -6.69
N GLU A 24 -1.11 -22.45 -6.16
CA GLU A 24 -1.42 -23.70 -6.87
C GLU A 24 -2.18 -23.47 -8.19
N GLN A 25 -2.91 -22.36 -8.30
CA GLN A 25 -3.77 -22.06 -9.44
C GLN A 25 -3.53 -20.65 -10.03
N HIS A 26 -2.87 -19.77 -9.30
CA HIS A 26 -2.70 -18.35 -9.64
C HIS A 26 -1.26 -17.91 -9.44
N HIS A 27 -0.88 -16.80 -10.08
CA HIS A 27 0.45 -16.22 -9.93
C HIS A 27 0.43 -15.07 -8.91
N TYR A 28 0.99 -15.30 -7.71
CA TYR A 28 1.30 -14.25 -6.73
C TYR A 28 2.66 -13.64 -7.05
N GLY A 29 2.78 -12.32 -7.02
CA GLY A 29 3.98 -11.60 -7.46
C GLY A 29 3.91 -11.10 -8.91
N LYS A 30 2.78 -11.29 -9.59
CA LYS A 30 2.57 -10.89 -11.00
C LYS A 30 2.80 -9.40 -11.23
N LEU A 31 2.30 -8.55 -10.35
CA LEU A 31 2.43 -7.09 -10.45
C LEU A 31 3.84 -6.62 -10.10
N SER A 32 4.39 -7.16 -9.02
CA SER A 32 5.68 -6.74 -8.48
C SER A 32 6.87 -7.33 -9.22
N GLY A 33 6.69 -8.47 -9.87
CA GLY A 33 7.76 -9.28 -10.45
C GLY A 33 8.59 -10.02 -9.39
N ARG A 34 8.10 -10.10 -8.14
CA ARG A 34 8.81 -10.78 -7.05
C ARG A 34 8.49 -12.27 -7.03
N ASN A 35 9.51 -13.07 -6.77
CA ASN A 35 9.35 -14.49 -6.46
C ASN A 35 9.02 -14.63 -4.97
N VAL A 36 8.03 -15.46 -4.63
CA VAL A 36 7.63 -15.72 -3.24
C VAL A 36 8.73 -16.44 -2.47
N ASP A 37 9.51 -17.30 -3.11
CA ASP A 37 10.61 -18.02 -2.46
C ASP A 37 11.69 -17.03 -1.96
N ASP A 38 11.98 -15.98 -2.73
CA ASP A 38 12.88 -14.90 -2.32
C ASP A 38 12.34 -14.10 -1.11
N LEU A 39 11.02 -14.07 -0.94
CA LEU A 39 10.36 -13.40 0.18
C LEU A 39 10.44 -14.24 1.46
N LEU A 40 10.41 -15.56 1.34
CA LEU A 40 10.52 -16.47 2.47
C LEU A 40 11.92 -16.45 3.10
N GLU A 41 12.95 -16.20 2.28
CA GLU A 41 14.34 -16.10 2.75
C GLU A 41 14.64 -14.76 3.44
N ASN A 42 13.91 -13.70 3.10
CA ASN A 42 14.18 -12.32 3.54
C ASN A 42 13.15 -11.75 4.52
N THR A 43 12.31 -12.58 5.13
CA THR A 43 11.28 -12.10 6.07
C THR A 43 11.92 -11.64 7.38
N ARG A 44 11.71 -10.34 7.69
CA ARG A 44 11.94 -9.80 9.03
C ARG A 44 10.97 -10.47 10.00
N GLU A 45 11.42 -10.73 11.22
CA GLU A 45 10.54 -11.11 12.32
C GLU A 45 9.50 -10.00 12.53
N LEU A 46 8.29 -10.25 12.11
CA LEU A 46 7.14 -9.37 12.32
C LEU A 46 6.23 -10.01 13.36
N ASP A 47 5.59 -9.19 14.20
CA ASP A 47 4.61 -9.65 15.18
C ASP A 47 3.50 -10.49 14.52
N GLY A 48 3.21 -11.66 15.10
CA GLY A 48 2.19 -12.59 14.62
C GLY A 48 2.65 -13.56 13.54
N GLN A 49 3.94 -13.71 13.31
CA GLN A 49 4.47 -14.73 12.36
C GLN A 49 4.20 -16.17 12.84
N GLU A 50 4.16 -16.39 14.16
CA GLU A 50 3.85 -17.70 14.75
C GLU A 50 2.43 -18.20 14.44
N GLU A 51 1.52 -17.28 14.10
CA GLU A 51 0.13 -17.61 13.74
C GLU A 51 -0.03 -18.01 12.28
N LYS A 52 0.97 -17.73 11.43
CA LYS A 52 0.91 -17.97 9.99
C LYS A 52 1.42 -19.35 9.62
N LYS A 53 0.78 -19.99 8.63
CA LYS A 53 1.32 -21.22 8.03
C LYS A 53 2.60 -20.97 7.25
N ASN A 54 2.68 -19.80 6.58
CA ASN A 54 3.83 -19.40 5.78
C ASN A 54 4.12 -17.91 5.98
N ALA A 55 5.37 -17.52 5.91
CA ALA A 55 5.79 -16.14 6.09
C ALA A 55 5.18 -15.16 5.07
N ALA A 56 4.85 -15.63 3.86
CA ALA A 56 4.21 -14.85 2.82
C ALA A 56 2.70 -14.61 3.06
N ASP A 57 2.07 -15.35 3.97
CA ASP A 57 0.65 -15.18 4.26
C ASP A 57 0.41 -13.81 4.90
N PHE A 58 -0.75 -13.24 4.63
CA PHE A 58 -1.09 -11.91 5.13
C PHE A 58 -2.50 -11.89 5.75
N ALA A 59 -2.66 -11.03 6.76
CA ALA A 59 -3.92 -10.94 7.48
C ALA A 59 -5.03 -10.32 6.62
N ILE A 60 -6.17 -10.98 6.55
CA ILE A 60 -7.45 -10.44 6.04
C ILE A 60 -8.23 -9.83 7.20
N TRP A 61 -8.27 -10.52 8.33
CA TRP A 61 -8.88 -10.08 9.57
C TRP A 61 -7.90 -10.35 10.70
N LYS A 62 -7.65 -9.36 11.54
CA LYS A 62 -6.73 -9.50 12.67
C LYS A 62 -7.49 -9.35 13.99
N SER A 63 -7.40 -10.35 14.84
CA SER A 63 -7.85 -10.25 16.22
C SER A 63 -7.06 -9.17 16.96
N VAL A 64 -7.72 -8.39 17.79
CA VAL A 64 -7.10 -7.27 18.52
C VAL A 64 -7.44 -7.35 20.01
N ALA A 65 -6.57 -6.74 20.82
CA ALA A 65 -6.80 -6.64 22.26
C ALA A 65 -8.05 -5.79 22.58
N PRO A 66 -8.73 -6.04 23.69
CA PRO A 66 -9.95 -5.31 24.08
C PRO A 66 -9.81 -3.79 24.20
N ASN A 67 -8.59 -3.30 24.39
CA ASN A 67 -8.26 -1.86 24.48
C ASN A 67 -7.90 -1.22 23.13
N HIS A 68 -7.95 -1.95 22.03
CA HIS A 68 -7.68 -1.39 20.71
C HIS A 68 -8.76 -0.38 20.33
N ILE A 69 -8.36 0.80 19.83
CA ILE A 69 -9.28 1.91 19.52
C ILE A 69 -10.26 1.53 18.41
N GLN A 70 -9.75 0.92 17.35
CA GLN A 70 -10.57 0.42 16.23
C GLN A 70 -10.83 -1.05 16.44
N ARG A 71 -12.08 -1.46 16.48
CA ARG A 71 -12.49 -2.87 16.57
C ARG A 71 -13.93 -3.06 16.13
N TRP A 72 -14.18 -4.17 15.52
CA TRP A 72 -15.52 -4.56 15.08
C TRP A 72 -15.79 -6.01 15.43
N GLN A 73 -17.06 -6.33 15.60
CA GLN A 73 -17.49 -7.73 15.79
C GLN A 73 -17.42 -8.49 14.48
N SER A 74 -16.99 -9.73 14.52
CA SER A 74 -16.97 -10.66 13.40
C SER A 74 -17.34 -12.07 13.85
N PRO A 75 -17.60 -13.02 12.93
CA PRO A 75 -17.78 -14.42 13.29
C PRO A 75 -16.59 -15.04 14.04
N TRP A 76 -15.43 -14.44 13.96
CA TRP A 76 -14.17 -14.91 14.57
C TRP A 76 -13.80 -14.14 15.83
N GLY A 77 -14.67 -13.25 16.29
CA GLY A 77 -14.43 -12.38 17.43
C GLY A 77 -14.18 -10.92 17.04
N GLU A 78 -13.83 -10.12 18.05
CA GLU A 78 -13.46 -8.72 17.83
C GLU A 78 -12.12 -8.61 17.11
N GLY A 79 -12.07 -7.73 16.11
CA GLY A 79 -10.86 -7.53 15.31
C GLY A 79 -10.96 -6.36 14.36
N ILE A 80 -9.95 -6.24 13.52
CA ILE A 80 -9.84 -5.22 12.47
C ILE A 80 -9.61 -5.88 11.10
N PRO A 81 -10.11 -5.28 10.01
CA PRO A 81 -9.75 -5.73 8.66
C PRO A 81 -8.27 -5.47 8.40
N GLY A 82 -7.64 -6.33 7.62
CA GLY A 82 -6.32 -6.03 7.05
C GLY A 82 -6.42 -4.85 6.09
N TRP A 83 -5.42 -3.99 6.07
CA TRP A 83 -5.40 -2.79 5.22
C TRP A 83 -5.69 -3.08 3.73
N HIS A 84 -5.15 -4.19 3.21
CA HIS A 84 -5.42 -4.61 1.83
C HIS A 84 -6.90 -4.94 1.59
N LEU A 85 -7.54 -5.56 2.59
CA LEU A 85 -8.98 -5.91 2.51
C LEU A 85 -9.85 -4.66 2.49
N GLU A 86 -9.49 -3.61 3.21
CA GLU A 86 -10.22 -2.34 3.19
C GLU A 86 -10.30 -1.80 1.77
N CYS A 87 -9.15 -1.74 1.07
CA CYS A 87 -9.08 -1.25 -0.30
C CYS A 87 -9.84 -2.16 -1.26
N SER A 88 -9.65 -3.48 -1.18
CA SER A 88 -10.37 -4.45 -2.03
C SER A 88 -11.89 -4.38 -1.83
N ALA A 89 -12.36 -4.26 -0.59
CA ALA A 89 -13.78 -4.18 -0.29
C ALA A 89 -14.40 -2.86 -0.75
N MET A 90 -13.73 -1.72 -0.51
CA MET A 90 -14.20 -0.40 -0.91
C MET A 90 -14.24 -0.25 -2.44
N SER A 91 -13.17 -0.64 -3.12
CA SER A 91 -13.13 -0.57 -4.59
C SER A 91 -14.19 -1.46 -5.22
N CYS A 92 -14.33 -2.70 -4.76
CA CYS A 92 -15.38 -3.59 -5.25
C CYS A 92 -16.80 -3.03 -5.01
N LYS A 93 -17.04 -2.39 -3.87
CA LYS A 93 -18.34 -1.81 -3.52
C LYS A 93 -18.71 -0.62 -4.39
N TYR A 94 -17.77 0.28 -4.63
CA TYR A 94 -18.06 1.56 -5.29
C TYR A 94 -17.74 1.60 -6.78
N LEU A 95 -16.78 0.80 -7.24
CA LEU A 95 -16.32 0.77 -8.62
C LEU A 95 -16.64 -0.54 -9.35
N GLY A 96 -17.12 -1.55 -8.61
CA GLY A 96 -17.39 -2.87 -9.15
C GLY A 96 -16.20 -3.84 -8.99
N LYS A 97 -16.39 -5.08 -9.44
CA LYS A 97 -15.38 -6.15 -9.31
C LYS A 97 -14.11 -5.90 -10.13
N GLN A 98 -14.24 -5.16 -11.21
CA GLN A 98 -13.14 -4.71 -12.04
C GLN A 98 -13.35 -3.26 -12.42
N PHE A 99 -12.33 -2.43 -12.25
CA PHE A 99 -12.32 -1.01 -12.61
C PHE A 99 -11.08 -0.66 -13.45
N ASP A 100 -11.04 0.56 -13.99
CA ASP A 100 -10.06 0.86 -15.03
C ASP A 100 -8.66 1.14 -14.46
N ILE A 101 -8.54 2.06 -13.50
CA ILE A 101 -7.23 2.55 -13.02
C ILE A 101 -7.17 2.51 -11.50
N HIS A 102 -6.11 1.90 -10.96
CA HIS A 102 -5.72 1.97 -9.55
C HIS A 102 -4.34 2.62 -9.45
N GLY A 103 -4.28 3.71 -8.69
CA GLY A 103 -3.03 4.46 -8.47
C GLY A 103 -2.51 4.30 -7.06
N GLY A 104 -1.18 4.37 -6.91
CA GLY A 104 -0.53 4.37 -5.60
C GLY A 104 0.95 4.74 -5.69
N GLY A 105 1.62 4.81 -4.55
CA GLY A 105 3.07 4.92 -4.50
C GLY A 105 3.76 3.63 -4.94
N MET A 106 5.00 3.73 -5.40
CA MET A 106 5.80 2.58 -5.79
C MET A 106 6.01 1.59 -4.62
N ASP A 107 5.98 2.07 -3.40
CA ASP A 107 6.06 1.29 -2.16
C ASP A 107 4.81 0.42 -1.92
N LEU A 108 3.66 0.82 -2.44
CA LEU A 108 2.42 0.04 -2.36
C LEU A 108 2.36 -1.10 -3.39
N LYS A 109 3.21 -1.06 -4.43
CA LYS A 109 3.23 -2.10 -5.47
C LYS A 109 3.36 -3.49 -4.86
N PHE A 110 4.21 -3.61 -3.84
CA PHE A 110 4.39 -4.80 -3.02
C PHE A 110 4.59 -4.42 -1.55
N PRO A 111 3.93 -5.08 -0.58
CA PRO A 111 2.96 -6.19 -0.79
C PRO A 111 1.52 -5.73 -1.07
N HIS A 112 1.16 -4.47 -0.85
CA HIS A 112 -0.22 -4.00 -0.72
C HIS A 112 -1.08 -4.30 -1.96
N HIS A 113 -0.72 -3.81 -3.14
CA HIS A 113 -1.49 -4.02 -4.37
C HIS A 113 -1.46 -5.49 -4.84
N GLU A 114 -0.36 -6.20 -4.59
CA GLU A 114 -0.29 -7.64 -4.88
C GLU A 114 -1.29 -8.42 -4.01
N CYS A 115 -1.44 -8.04 -2.74
CA CYS A 115 -2.43 -8.62 -1.85
C CYS A 115 -3.87 -8.30 -2.30
N GLU A 116 -4.14 -7.09 -2.82
CA GLU A 116 -5.46 -6.74 -3.37
C GLU A 116 -5.82 -7.59 -4.60
N ILE A 117 -4.84 -7.85 -5.49
CA ILE A 117 -5.02 -8.77 -6.62
C ILE A 117 -5.39 -10.16 -6.10
N ALA A 118 -4.60 -10.69 -5.18
CA ALA A 118 -4.82 -12.02 -4.62
C ALA A 118 -6.19 -12.13 -3.94
N GLN A 119 -6.60 -11.12 -3.17
CA GLN A 119 -7.92 -11.07 -2.53
C GLN A 119 -9.07 -11.06 -3.53
N SER A 120 -8.97 -10.25 -4.58
CA SER A 120 -10.03 -10.12 -5.58
C SER A 120 -10.15 -11.36 -6.43
N VAL A 121 -9.03 -11.91 -6.89
CA VAL A 121 -9.02 -13.18 -7.64
C VAL A 121 -9.45 -14.33 -6.74
N GLY A 122 -8.96 -14.42 -5.51
CA GLY A 122 -9.36 -15.46 -4.55
C GLY A 122 -10.83 -15.37 -4.14
N ALA A 123 -11.44 -14.19 -4.16
CA ALA A 123 -12.85 -14.00 -3.85
C ALA A 123 -13.79 -14.24 -5.02
N ASP A 124 -13.45 -13.73 -6.20
CA ASP A 124 -14.35 -13.64 -7.36
C ASP A 124 -13.77 -14.19 -8.66
N GLY A 125 -12.53 -14.64 -8.70
CA GLY A 125 -11.85 -15.13 -9.91
C GLY A 125 -11.53 -14.01 -10.93
N ILE A 126 -11.59 -12.74 -10.53
CA ILE A 126 -11.46 -11.59 -11.43
C ILE A 126 -10.35 -10.66 -10.92
N GLU A 127 -9.45 -10.27 -11.83
CA GLU A 127 -8.48 -9.22 -11.53
C GLU A 127 -9.20 -7.87 -11.32
N PRO A 128 -8.89 -7.15 -10.22
CA PRO A 128 -9.69 -5.98 -9.85
C PRO A 128 -9.45 -4.77 -10.75
N VAL A 129 -8.32 -4.71 -11.46
CA VAL A 129 -7.85 -3.49 -12.12
C VAL A 129 -7.30 -3.80 -13.50
N ARG A 130 -7.63 -2.95 -14.48
CA ARG A 130 -7.09 -3.04 -15.84
C ARG A 130 -5.69 -2.42 -15.94
N TYR A 131 -5.48 -1.27 -15.26
CA TYR A 131 -4.23 -0.51 -15.32
C TYR A 131 -3.77 -0.10 -13.93
N TRP A 132 -2.60 -0.55 -13.52
CA TRP A 132 -1.92 -0.14 -12.32
C TRP A 132 -1.00 1.04 -12.62
N MET A 133 -1.13 2.12 -11.84
CA MET A 133 -0.27 3.30 -11.96
C MET A 133 0.48 3.52 -10.65
N HIS A 134 1.81 3.52 -10.70
CA HIS A 134 2.64 3.73 -9.52
C HIS A 134 3.50 4.98 -9.68
N ALA A 135 3.26 5.96 -8.81
CA ALA A 135 4.11 7.14 -8.70
C ALA A 135 5.37 6.81 -7.88
N ASN A 136 6.48 7.41 -8.29
CA ASN A 136 7.73 7.20 -7.56
C ASN A 136 7.82 8.10 -6.32
N MET A 137 8.90 7.93 -5.56
CA MET A 137 9.12 8.62 -4.29
C MET A 137 9.40 10.11 -4.49
N LEU A 138 8.97 10.90 -3.50
CA LEU A 138 9.44 12.26 -3.34
C LEU A 138 10.73 12.25 -2.49
N THR A 139 11.72 12.99 -2.96
CA THR A 139 12.96 13.24 -2.21
C THR A 139 13.09 14.73 -1.90
N VAL A 140 13.93 15.05 -0.96
CA VAL A 140 14.32 16.43 -0.61
C VAL A 140 15.84 16.47 -0.55
N ASN A 141 16.44 17.24 -1.45
CA ASN A 141 17.90 17.29 -1.61
C ASN A 141 18.55 15.89 -1.74
N GLY A 142 17.90 15.00 -2.51
CA GLY A 142 18.35 13.61 -2.74
C GLY A 142 17.95 12.59 -1.67
N ASP A 143 17.48 13.02 -0.51
CA ASP A 143 17.05 12.15 0.58
C ASP A 143 15.56 11.83 0.50
N LYS A 144 15.17 10.57 0.82
CA LYS A 144 13.76 10.20 0.92
C LYS A 144 13.03 11.13 1.89
N MET A 145 11.94 11.76 1.41
CA MET A 145 11.07 12.59 2.26
C MET A 145 10.42 11.72 3.34
N SER A 146 10.61 12.08 4.60
CA SER A 146 9.98 11.40 5.73
C SER A 146 9.90 12.29 6.98
N LYS A 147 8.87 12.08 7.79
CA LYS A 147 8.70 12.81 9.06
C LYS A 147 9.84 12.52 10.03
N SER A 148 10.34 11.30 10.07
CA SER A 148 11.42 10.89 10.99
C SER A 148 12.77 11.56 10.67
N LYS A 149 12.98 11.98 9.42
CA LYS A 149 14.17 12.73 8.99
C LYS A 149 14.01 14.26 9.15
N GLY A 150 12.82 14.75 9.51
CA GLY A 150 12.54 16.17 9.59
C GLY A 150 12.53 16.91 8.24
N ASN A 151 12.54 16.18 7.11
CA ASN A 151 12.59 16.76 5.77
C ASN A 151 11.24 16.62 5.01
N SER A 152 10.12 16.49 5.72
CA SER A 152 8.80 16.43 5.10
C SER A 152 8.10 17.79 5.19
N PHE A 153 7.56 18.25 4.07
CA PHE A 153 6.79 19.49 3.99
C PHE A 153 5.30 19.21 4.03
N LEU A 154 4.56 19.98 4.80
CA LEU A 154 3.13 20.14 4.59
C LEU A 154 2.90 21.11 3.42
N PRO A 155 1.83 20.94 2.61
CA PRO A 155 1.49 21.91 1.56
C PRO A 155 1.45 23.35 2.07
N ARG A 156 0.90 23.57 3.26
CA ARG A 156 0.87 24.88 3.90
C ARG A 156 2.26 25.48 4.15
N GLU A 157 3.21 24.68 4.58
CA GLU A 157 4.58 25.13 4.83
C GLU A 157 5.26 25.56 3.53
N LEU A 158 5.05 24.81 2.43
CA LEU A 158 5.52 25.20 1.11
C LEU A 158 4.94 26.55 0.65
N PHE A 159 3.63 26.75 0.87
CA PHE A 159 2.93 27.96 0.43
C PHE A 159 3.21 29.18 1.32
N GLU A 160 3.54 28.99 2.58
CA GLU A 160 3.86 30.06 3.51
C GLU A 160 5.39 30.27 3.67
N GLY A 161 6.22 29.38 3.10
CA GLY A 161 7.68 29.41 3.25
C GLY A 161 8.14 29.14 4.69
N LYS A 162 7.35 28.41 5.46
CA LYS A 162 7.59 28.16 6.90
C LYS A 162 8.21 26.80 7.17
N HIS A 163 9.35 26.55 6.59
CA HIS A 163 10.14 25.35 6.88
C HIS A 163 11.64 25.69 6.71
N GLU A 164 12.50 25.16 7.56
CA GLU A 164 13.93 25.47 7.58
C GLU A 164 14.67 25.16 6.26
N LEU A 165 14.17 24.19 5.48
CA LEU A 165 14.74 23.80 4.19
C LEU A 165 14.21 24.66 3.02
N LEU A 166 13.30 25.60 3.24
CA LEU A 166 12.73 26.47 2.23
C LEU A 166 13.35 27.86 2.29
N GLU A 167 13.81 28.38 1.15
CA GLU A 167 14.34 29.75 1.05
C GLU A 167 13.25 30.81 1.03
N LYS A 168 12.04 30.45 0.54
CA LYS A 168 10.90 31.36 0.42
C LYS A 168 9.58 30.61 0.37
N ALA A 169 8.48 31.33 0.35
CA ALA A 169 7.16 30.85 0.00
C ALA A 169 7.06 30.57 -1.50
N TYR A 170 6.38 29.50 -1.88
CA TYR A 170 6.11 29.14 -3.28
C TYR A 170 4.62 29.13 -3.57
N ALA A 171 4.23 29.74 -4.68
CA ALA A 171 2.83 29.75 -5.11
C ALA A 171 2.33 28.30 -5.35
N PRO A 172 1.07 27.96 -4.96
CA PRO A 172 0.52 26.62 -5.18
C PRO A 172 0.62 26.14 -6.63
N MET A 173 0.48 27.05 -7.61
CA MET A 173 0.61 26.71 -9.03
C MET A 173 2.05 26.43 -9.45
N ALA A 174 3.05 27.08 -8.86
CA ALA A 174 4.46 26.78 -9.11
C ALA A 174 4.80 25.37 -8.57
N VAL A 175 4.37 25.03 -7.35
CA VAL A 175 4.55 23.68 -6.79
C VAL A 175 3.85 22.61 -7.65
N ARG A 176 2.63 22.90 -8.12
CA ARG A 176 1.91 21.99 -9.02
C ARG A 176 2.63 21.82 -10.35
N PHE A 177 3.12 22.89 -10.94
CA PHE A 177 3.86 22.86 -12.21
C PHE A 177 5.16 22.08 -12.04
N PHE A 178 5.90 22.33 -10.97
CA PHE A 178 7.08 21.54 -10.60
C PHE A 178 6.80 20.02 -10.58
N MET A 179 5.71 19.61 -9.93
CA MET A 179 5.32 18.18 -9.88
C MET A 179 4.97 17.61 -11.27
N LEU A 180 4.35 18.41 -12.13
CA LEU A 180 3.90 17.96 -13.44
C LEU A 180 5.00 17.96 -14.51
N GLN A 181 6.15 18.58 -14.27
CA GLN A 181 7.29 18.57 -15.18
C GLN A 181 7.97 17.20 -15.27
N ALA A 182 7.89 16.40 -14.22
CA ALA A 182 8.47 15.06 -14.18
C ALA A 182 7.45 13.99 -14.59
N HIS A 183 7.96 12.94 -15.24
CA HIS A 183 7.13 11.74 -15.44
C HIS A 183 6.79 11.11 -14.09
N TYR A 184 5.53 10.69 -13.87
CA TYR A 184 5.05 10.19 -12.58
C TYR A 184 5.83 9.00 -12.01
N ARG A 185 6.52 8.23 -12.86
CA ARG A 185 7.40 7.12 -12.45
C ARG A 185 8.82 7.54 -12.07
N SER A 186 9.18 8.80 -12.33
CA SER A 186 10.50 9.33 -11.98
C SER A 186 10.50 9.81 -10.54
N THR A 187 11.63 9.68 -9.85
CA THR A 187 11.84 10.34 -8.57
C THR A 187 11.75 11.84 -8.76
N LEU A 188 11.00 12.52 -7.91
CA LEU A 188 10.86 13.96 -7.90
C LEU A 188 11.61 14.53 -6.69
N ASP A 189 12.66 15.30 -6.94
CA ASP A 189 13.49 15.88 -5.89
C ASP A 189 13.12 17.32 -5.61
N PHE A 190 12.63 17.59 -4.42
CA PHE A 190 12.33 18.93 -3.92
C PHE A 190 13.63 19.64 -3.56
N THR A 191 14.02 20.59 -4.36
CA THR A 191 15.11 21.53 -4.09
C THR A 191 14.61 22.96 -4.31
N ASN A 192 15.18 23.93 -3.61
CA ASN A 192 14.84 25.33 -3.82
C ASN A 192 15.08 25.76 -5.28
N ALA A 193 16.18 25.32 -5.88
CA ALA A 193 16.49 25.62 -7.27
C ALA A 193 15.41 25.08 -8.24
N ALA A 194 14.94 23.84 -8.02
CA ALA A 194 13.91 23.25 -8.88
C ALA A 194 12.53 23.92 -8.71
N LEU A 195 12.18 24.30 -7.48
CA LEU A 195 10.95 25.04 -7.20
C LEU A 195 11.00 26.47 -7.80
N GLN A 196 12.14 27.15 -7.71
CA GLN A 196 12.34 28.47 -8.34
C GLN A 196 12.27 28.40 -9.88
N ALA A 197 12.82 27.34 -10.47
CA ALA A 197 12.76 27.14 -11.92
C ALA A 197 11.34 26.87 -12.44
N ALA A 198 10.43 26.45 -11.57
CA ALA A 198 9.02 26.22 -11.89
C ALA A 198 8.14 27.47 -11.71
N GLU A 199 8.64 28.54 -11.16
CA GLU A 199 7.96 29.81 -10.91
C GLU A 199 8.01 30.75 -12.11
#